data_32d7b9927b83e21d80931b33f99d06d9
#
_entry.id   32d7b9927b83e21d80931b33f99d06d9
#
_cell.length_a   1.000
_cell.length_b   1.000
_cell.length_c   1.000
_cell.angle_alpha   90.00
_cell.angle_beta   90.00
_cell.angle_gamma   90.00
#
_symmetry.space_group_name_H-M   'P 1'
#
loop_
_entity.id
_entity.type
_entity.pdbx_description
1 polymer ?
#
loop_
_entity_poly.entity_id
_entity_poly.type
_entity_poly.pdbx_seq_one_letter_code
_entity_poly.pdbx_strand_id
1 'polypeptide(L)'
;MSEIKNKKDSLNNSQNTSQEILIGDYIIKKTIGSGTFSTVKLGIHRITLKKVAIKILDKNKIESKDDLERIIREMQILTEMNHQNVIKVFKIYEEENNFSIIMEYCEGGELFNYIVKNKRLSEEESAYFFYQIINGIEYIHSKGVAHRDLKPENLLIGKKKY
;
A
#
# COMPACT_ATOMS: atom_id res chain seq x y z
N MET A 1 -10.55 58.73 38.99
CA MET A 1 -9.51 58.62 37.95
C MET A 1 -9.17 57.17 37.83
N SER A 2 -9.77 56.52 36.85
CA SER A 2 -9.73 55.08 36.66
C SER A 2 -8.85 54.76 35.44
N GLU A 3 -7.75 54.02 35.67
CA GLU A 3 -6.87 53.52 34.63
C GLU A 3 -7.49 52.36 33.92
N ILE A 4 -7.73 52.50 32.61
CA ILE A 4 -8.19 51.45 31.72
C ILE A 4 -6.94 50.70 31.26
N LYS A 5 -6.74 49.46 31.78
CA LYS A 5 -5.71 48.54 31.27
C LYS A 5 -6.26 47.80 30.04
N ASN A 6 -5.73 48.15 28.87
CA ASN A 6 -5.88 47.42 27.64
C ASN A 6 -5.20 46.06 27.71
N LYS A 7 -5.95 44.96 27.79
CA LYS A 7 -5.49 43.63 27.50
C LYS A 7 -5.53 43.41 25.97
N LYS A 8 -4.38 43.43 25.33
CA LYS A 8 -4.20 42.87 24.00
C LYS A 8 -4.02 41.36 24.16
N ASP A 9 -5.08 40.61 23.93
CA ASP A 9 -4.99 39.16 23.74
C ASP A 9 -4.44 38.92 22.35
N SER A 10 -3.15 38.61 22.29
CA SER A 10 -2.46 38.10 21.11
C SER A 10 -2.89 36.64 20.92
N LEU A 11 -3.84 36.43 20.03
CA LEU A 11 -4.18 35.11 19.46
C LEU A 11 -3.00 34.63 18.61
N ASN A 12 -2.07 33.94 19.25
CA ASN A 12 -1.08 33.14 18.55
C ASN A 12 -1.78 31.88 17.99
N ASN A 13 -2.34 32.03 16.80
CA ASN A 13 -2.80 30.90 16.01
C ASN A 13 -1.58 30.23 15.40
N SER A 14 -0.90 29.37 16.16
CA SER A 14 0.13 28.48 15.67
C SER A 14 -0.55 27.43 14.80
N GLN A 15 -0.78 27.77 13.52
CA GLN A 15 -1.07 26.77 12.49
C GLN A 15 0.19 25.91 12.33
N ASN A 16 0.19 24.78 13.02
CA ASN A 16 1.11 23.69 12.79
C ASN A 16 0.75 23.09 11.41
N THR A 17 1.21 23.71 10.33
CA THR A 17 1.21 23.11 8.98
C THR A 17 2.26 22.00 9.00
N SER A 18 1.83 20.81 9.45
CA SER A 18 2.62 19.60 9.22
C SER A 18 2.85 19.50 7.71
N GLN A 19 4.10 19.68 7.28
CA GLN A 19 4.49 19.56 5.87
C GLN A 19 4.01 18.21 5.36
N GLU A 20 3.11 18.23 4.37
CA GLU A 20 2.66 17.00 3.72
C GLU A 20 3.84 16.40 2.94
N ILE A 21 4.17 15.15 3.26
CA ILE A 21 5.21 14.41 2.54
C ILE A 21 4.59 13.89 1.24
N LEU A 22 5.26 14.16 0.13
CA LEU A 22 4.78 13.80 -1.21
C LEU A 22 5.71 12.78 -1.85
N ILE A 23 5.12 11.85 -2.62
CA ILE A 23 5.82 11.02 -3.60
C ILE A 23 5.08 11.23 -4.92
N GLY A 24 5.69 11.96 -5.86
CA GLY A 24 5.03 12.37 -7.10
C GLY A 24 3.70 13.08 -6.83
N ASP A 25 2.60 12.55 -7.38
CA ASP A 25 1.24 13.11 -7.22
C ASP A 25 0.49 12.57 -5.99
N TYR A 26 1.18 11.93 -5.05
CA TYR A 26 0.54 11.27 -3.91
C TYR A 26 0.98 11.88 -2.59
N ILE A 27 0.00 12.21 -1.74
CA ILE A 27 0.21 12.63 -0.36
C ILE A 27 0.35 11.38 0.50
N ILE A 28 1.47 11.25 1.21
CA ILE A 28 1.69 10.16 2.15
C ILE A 28 0.90 10.43 3.42
N LYS A 29 0.20 9.40 3.88
CA LYS A 29 -0.52 9.40 5.16
C LYS A 29 0.11 8.38 6.12
N LYS A 30 -0.70 7.73 6.95
CA LYS A 30 -0.25 6.78 7.98
C LYS A 30 0.40 5.53 7.40
N THR A 31 1.29 4.93 8.18
CA THR A 31 1.80 3.58 7.92
C THR A 31 0.68 2.55 8.11
N ILE A 32 0.54 1.61 7.19
CA ILE A 32 -0.45 0.54 7.19
C ILE A 32 0.18 -0.86 7.23
N GLY A 33 1.49 -0.96 7.05
CA GLY A 33 2.26 -2.18 7.16
C GLY A 33 3.75 -1.89 7.24
N SER A 34 4.51 -2.81 7.81
CA SER A 34 5.98 -2.75 7.88
C SER A 34 6.56 -4.14 7.74
N GLY A 35 7.65 -4.26 6.99
CA GLY A 35 8.46 -5.45 6.83
C GLY A 35 9.94 -5.13 7.04
N THR A 36 10.80 -6.14 6.94
CA THR A 36 12.24 -6.01 7.19
C THR A 36 12.91 -4.96 6.30
N PHE A 37 12.59 -4.95 5.02
CA PHE A 37 13.21 -4.07 4.02
C PHE A 37 12.25 -3.00 3.47
N SER A 38 11.00 -3.00 3.92
CA SER A 38 9.99 -2.11 3.35
C SER A 38 8.98 -1.62 4.38
N THR A 39 8.38 -0.47 4.05
CA THR A 39 7.24 0.08 4.79
C THR A 39 6.11 0.35 3.81
N VAL A 40 4.88 0.02 4.20
CA VAL A 40 3.68 0.31 3.39
C VAL A 40 2.91 1.46 4.04
N LYS A 41 2.65 2.50 3.27
CA LYS A 41 1.90 3.67 3.71
C LYS A 41 0.62 3.83 2.91
N LEU A 42 -0.41 4.36 3.54
CA LEU A 42 -1.59 4.87 2.85
C LEU A 42 -1.20 6.15 2.12
N GLY A 43 -1.52 6.23 0.83
CA GLY A 43 -1.38 7.43 0.02
C GLY A 43 -2.73 7.93 -0.50
N ILE A 44 -2.80 9.21 -0.84
CA ILE A 44 -3.97 9.83 -1.48
C ILE A 44 -3.49 10.58 -2.71
N HIS A 45 -4.02 10.26 -3.88
CA HIS A 45 -3.72 10.97 -5.11
C HIS A 45 -4.30 12.39 -5.03
N ARG A 46 -3.47 13.41 -5.22
CA ARG A 46 -3.81 14.83 -4.98
C ARG A 46 -5.01 15.33 -5.75
N ILE A 47 -5.18 14.88 -7.00
CA ILE A 47 -6.26 15.37 -7.89
C ILE A 47 -7.51 14.51 -7.73
N THR A 48 -7.38 13.17 -7.82
CA THR A 48 -8.54 12.27 -7.84
C THR A 48 -9.04 11.87 -6.48
N LEU A 49 -8.29 12.21 -5.42
CA LEU A 49 -8.53 11.83 -4.02
C LEU A 49 -8.64 10.32 -3.77
N LYS A 50 -8.24 9.52 -4.77
CA LYS A 50 -8.24 8.05 -4.63
C LYS A 50 -7.15 7.61 -3.67
N LYS A 51 -7.51 6.65 -2.81
CA LYS A 51 -6.59 6.00 -1.91
C LYS A 51 -5.72 5.00 -2.67
N VAL A 52 -4.45 4.94 -2.32
CA VAL A 52 -3.45 3.99 -2.82
C VAL A 52 -2.64 3.42 -1.66
N ALA A 53 -2.04 2.25 -1.85
CA ALA A 53 -0.97 1.77 -1.00
C ALA A 53 0.38 2.15 -1.63
N ILE A 54 1.31 2.63 -0.81
CA ILE A 54 2.65 3.03 -1.24
C ILE A 54 3.64 2.15 -0.50
N LYS A 55 4.24 1.17 -1.18
CA LYS A 55 5.30 0.34 -0.62
C LYS A 55 6.65 1.00 -0.91
N ILE A 56 7.33 1.39 0.16
CA ILE A 56 8.63 2.05 0.11
C ILE A 56 9.70 1.01 0.46
N LEU A 57 10.59 0.73 -0.48
CA LEU A 57 11.73 -0.17 -0.34
C LEU A 57 12.99 0.67 -0.12
N ASP A 58 13.70 0.43 0.97
CA ASP A 58 14.95 1.11 1.30
C ASP A 58 16.12 0.43 0.59
N LYS A 59 16.76 1.12 -0.36
CA LYS A 59 17.91 0.62 -1.12
C LYS A 59 19.11 0.34 -0.24
N ASN A 60 19.28 1.08 0.87
CA ASN A 60 20.40 0.91 1.78
C ASN A 60 20.34 -0.42 2.56
N LYS A 61 19.19 -1.09 2.55
CA LYS A 61 19.00 -2.41 3.17
C LYS A 61 19.21 -3.57 2.19
N ILE A 62 19.54 -3.28 0.93
CA ILE A 62 19.82 -4.27 -0.10
C ILE A 62 21.33 -4.51 -0.13
N GLU A 63 21.74 -5.72 0.23
CA GLU A 63 23.16 -6.02 0.49
C GLU A 63 24.00 -6.22 -0.78
N SER A 64 23.38 -6.65 -1.89
CA SER A 64 24.10 -6.94 -3.12
C SER A 64 23.53 -6.25 -4.36
N LYS A 65 24.38 -6.02 -5.37
CA LYS A 65 23.92 -5.50 -6.67
C LYS A 65 22.99 -6.49 -7.38
N ASP A 66 23.25 -7.78 -7.25
CA ASP A 66 22.45 -8.84 -7.87
C ASP A 66 21.03 -8.87 -7.30
N ASP A 67 20.90 -8.63 -5.98
CA ASP A 67 19.60 -8.49 -5.34
C ASP A 67 18.85 -7.26 -5.81
N LEU A 68 19.55 -6.14 -5.99
CA LEU A 68 18.96 -4.91 -6.52
C LEU A 68 18.44 -5.12 -7.95
N GLU A 69 19.23 -5.74 -8.83
CA GLU A 69 18.80 -6.04 -10.21
C GLU A 69 17.60 -6.99 -10.23
N ARG A 70 17.58 -7.99 -9.35
CA ARG A 70 16.45 -8.90 -9.20
C ARG A 70 15.18 -8.16 -8.77
N ILE A 71 15.27 -7.27 -7.78
CA ILE A 71 14.16 -6.45 -7.31
C ILE A 71 13.63 -5.54 -8.43
N ILE A 72 14.51 -4.89 -9.19
CA ILE A 72 14.13 -4.05 -10.33
C ILE A 72 13.36 -4.88 -11.37
N ARG A 73 13.84 -6.07 -11.70
CA ARG A 73 13.17 -6.98 -12.64
C ARG A 73 11.80 -7.43 -12.14
N GLU A 74 11.71 -7.79 -10.86
CA GLU A 74 10.42 -8.14 -10.23
C GLU A 74 9.44 -6.97 -10.27
N MET A 75 9.89 -5.74 -10.00
CA MET A 75 9.06 -4.55 -10.09
C MET A 75 8.55 -4.29 -11.51
N GLN A 76 9.38 -4.50 -12.54
CA GLN A 76 8.95 -4.37 -13.94
C GLN A 76 7.83 -5.36 -14.28
N ILE A 77 7.97 -6.61 -13.88
CA ILE A 77 6.94 -7.63 -14.05
C ILE A 77 5.62 -7.20 -13.40
N LEU A 78 5.68 -6.67 -12.18
CA LEU A 78 4.47 -6.22 -11.47
C LEU A 78 3.72 -5.10 -12.19
N THR A 79 4.41 -4.21 -12.93
CA THR A 79 3.74 -3.12 -13.68
C THR A 79 2.94 -3.63 -14.89
N GLU A 80 3.27 -4.80 -15.41
CA GLU A 80 2.59 -5.42 -16.55
C GLU A 80 1.36 -6.23 -16.14
N MET A 81 1.18 -6.50 -14.83
CA MET A 81 0.06 -7.26 -14.33
C MET A 81 -1.24 -6.45 -14.37
N ASN A 82 -2.27 -7.03 -15.02
CA ASN A 82 -3.59 -6.41 -15.11
C ASN A 82 -4.69 -7.49 -15.03
N HIS A 83 -5.09 -7.84 -13.82
CA HIS A 83 -6.12 -8.83 -13.56
C HIS A 83 -6.89 -8.48 -12.29
N GLN A 84 -8.20 -8.76 -12.25
CA GLN A 84 -9.07 -8.37 -11.13
C GLN A 84 -8.71 -9.00 -9.77
N ASN A 85 -8.00 -10.13 -9.78
CA ASN A 85 -7.56 -10.84 -8.56
C ASN A 85 -6.05 -10.72 -8.33
N VAL A 86 -5.38 -9.79 -9.00
CA VAL A 86 -3.97 -9.44 -8.78
C VAL A 86 -3.89 -7.94 -8.48
N ILE A 87 -3.15 -7.57 -7.43
CA ILE A 87 -2.98 -6.17 -7.05
C ILE A 87 -2.40 -5.39 -8.22
N LYS A 88 -3.08 -4.30 -8.59
CA LYS A 88 -2.62 -3.43 -9.66
C LYS A 88 -1.52 -2.50 -9.17
N VAL A 89 -0.38 -2.52 -9.83
CA VAL A 89 0.67 -1.50 -9.68
C VAL A 89 0.38 -0.38 -10.68
N PHE A 90 0.29 0.86 -10.19
CA PHE A 90 0.01 2.03 -11.02
C PHE A 90 1.28 2.69 -11.51
N LYS A 91 2.29 2.81 -10.63
CA LYS A 91 3.54 3.51 -10.93
C LYS A 91 4.63 3.11 -9.94
N ILE A 92 5.87 3.20 -10.38
CA ILE A 92 7.05 3.06 -9.54
C ILE A 92 7.85 4.34 -9.68
N TYR A 93 8.22 4.94 -8.55
CA TYR A 93 9.17 6.04 -8.48
C TYR A 93 10.49 5.49 -7.95
N GLU A 94 11.56 5.86 -8.61
CA GLU A 94 12.92 5.61 -8.14
C GLU A 94 13.51 6.90 -7.63
N GLU A 95 13.94 6.88 -6.37
CA GLU A 95 14.64 7.96 -5.69
C GLU A 95 16.05 7.49 -5.34
N GLU A 96 16.90 8.38 -4.85
CA GLU A 96 18.29 8.06 -4.51
C GLU A 96 18.39 6.85 -3.57
N ASN A 97 17.61 6.86 -2.47
CA ASN A 97 17.69 5.85 -1.41
C ASN A 97 16.51 4.88 -1.38
N ASN A 98 15.47 5.08 -2.20
CA ASN A 98 14.24 4.30 -2.13
C ASN A 98 13.66 3.97 -3.50
N PHE A 99 12.90 2.85 -3.55
CA PHE A 99 11.85 2.66 -4.55
C PHE A 99 10.49 2.83 -3.89
N SER A 100 9.62 3.59 -4.53
CA SER A 100 8.25 3.83 -4.07
C SER A 100 7.26 3.24 -5.06
N ILE A 101 6.63 2.11 -4.70
CA ILE A 101 5.69 1.37 -5.54
C ILE A 101 4.28 1.82 -5.18
N ILE A 102 3.61 2.47 -6.10
CA ILE A 102 2.22 2.92 -5.96
C ILE A 102 1.30 1.83 -6.48
N MET A 103 0.43 1.32 -5.60
CA MET A 103 -0.43 0.19 -5.92
C MET A 103 -1.84 0.37 -5.38
N GLU A 104 -2.72 -0.49 -5.82
CA GLU A 104 -4.11 -0.55 -5.36
C GLU A 104 -4.18 -0.70 -3.84
N TYR A 105 -5.07 0.08 -3.22
CA TYR A 105 -5.35 -0.02 -1.79
C TYR A 105 -6.56 -0.92 -1.55
N CYS A 106 -6.33 -2.05 -0.91
CA CYS A 106 -7.36 -3.02 -0.54
C CYS A 106 -7.94 -2.66 0.84
N GLU A 107 -9.14 -2.07 0.87
CA GLU A 107 -9.77 -1.60 2.12
C GLU A 107 -10.16 -2.73 3.08
N GLY A 108 -10.34 -3.95 2.58
CA GLY A 108 -10.70 -5.13 3.39
C GLY A 108 -9.53 -5.72 4.20
N GLY A 109 -8.29 -5.26 3.95
CA GLY A 109 -7.10 -5.76 4.63
C GLY A 109 -6.72 -7.19 4.25
N GLU A 110 -5.98 -7.86 5.11
CA GLU A 110 -5.49 -9.22 4.89
C GLU A 110 -6.59 -10.26 5.09
N LEU A 111 -6.61 -11.29 4.25
CA LEU A 111 -7.52 -12.44 4.39
C LEU A 111 -7.26 -13.16 5.72
N PHE A 112 -6.01 -13.25 6.18
CA PHE A 112 -5.67 -13.80 7.48
C PHE A 112 -6.45 -13.12 8.61
N ASN A 113 -6.42 -11.79 8.69
CA ASN A 113 -7.11 -11.03 9.71
C ASN A 113 -8.63 -11.18 9.62
N TYR A 114 -9.16 -11.33 8.42
CA TYR A 114 -10.58 -11.61 8.18
C TYR A 114 -10.98 -12.98 8.75
N ILE A 115 -10.17 -14.03 8.50
CA ILE A 115 -10.42 -15.39 9.03
C ILE A 115 -10.35 -15.38 10.56
N VAL A 116 -9.32 -14.77 11.14
CA VAL A 116 -9.15 -14.69 12.61
C VAL A 116 -10.34 -14.00 13.26
N LYS A 117 -10.80 -12.88 12.69
CA LYS A 117 -11.94 -12.12 13.21
C LYS A 117 -13.25 -12.92 13.19
N ASN A 118 -13.47 -13.70 12.13
CA ASN A 118 -14.70 -14.50 11.96
C ASN A 118 -14.55 -15.92 12.54
N LYS A 119 -13.38 -16.28 13.07
CA LYS A 119 -13.01 -17.60 13.62
C LYS A 119 -12.96 -18.72 12.57
N ARG A 120 -13.90 -18.75 11.65
CA ARG A 120 -13.97 -19.69 10.54
C ARG A 120 -14.72 -19.04 9.36
N LEU A 121 -14.50 -19.55 8.17
CA LEU A 121 -15.29 -19.23 6.98
C LEU A 121 -16.35 -20.31 6.77
N SER A 122 -17.48 -19.94 6.18
CA SER A 122 -18.42 -20.92 5.66
C SER A 122 -17.83 -21.61 4.41
N GLU A 123 -18.40 -22.74 4.00
CA GLU A 123 -18.02 -23.41 2.75
C GLU A 123 -18.21 -22.48 1.54
N GLU A 124 -19.30 -21.73 1.51
CA GLU A 124 -19.60 -20.78 0.45
C GLU A 124 -18.56 -19.65 0.39
N GLU A 125 -18.22 -19.04 1.53
CA GLU A 125 -17.17 -18.01 1.59
C GLU A 125 -15.80 -18.57 1.20
N SER A 126 -15.49 -19.78 1.65
CA SER A 126 -14.24 -20.45 1.32
C SER A 126 -14.14 -20.71 -0.18
N ALA A 127 -15.19 -21.21 -0.80
CA ALA A 127 -15.25 -21.43 -2.24
C ALA A 127 -15.12 -20.13 -3.02
N TYR A 128 -15.77 -19.04 -2.55
CA TYR A 128 -15.68 -17.73 -3.17
C TYR A 128 -14.25 -17.16 -3.15
N PHE A 129 -13.55 -17.21 -2.00
CA PHE A 129 -12.17 -16.77 -1.92
C PHE A 129 -11.24 -17.66 -2.73
N PHE A 130 -11.41 -18.98 -2.62
CA PHE A 130 -10.58 -19.96 -3.33
C PHE A 130 -10.65 -19.78 -4.84
N TYR A 131 -11.85 -19.60 -5.39
CA TYR A 131 -12.05 -19.36 -6.81
C TYR A 131 -11.27 -18.12 -7.30
N GLN A 132 -11.30 -17.01 -6.55
CA GLN A 132 -10.59 -15.80 -6.90
C GLN A 132 -9.07 -15.99 -6.81
N ILE A 133 -8.58 -16.70 -5.79
CA ILE A 133 -7.18 -17.02 -5.62
C ILE A 133 -6.67 -17.81 -6.81
N ILE A 134 -7.39 -18.88 -7.20
CA ILE A 134 -7.00 -19.72 -8.35
C ILE A 134 -6.99 -18.94 -9.66
N ASN A 135 -7.97 -18.07 -9.90
CA ASN A 135 -7.99 -17.22 -11.09
C ASN A 135 -6.79 -16.25 -11.11
N GLY A 136 -6.43 -15.68 -9.95
CA GLY A 136 -5.24 -14.84 -9.84
C GLY A 136 -3.95 -15.61 -10.11
N ILE A 137 -3.82 -16.83 -9.56
CA ILE A 137 -2.67 -17.70 -9.76
C ILE A 137 -2.56 -18.14 -11.23
N GLU A 138 -3.65 -18.57 -11.84
CA GLU A 138 -3.69 -18.95 -13.25
C GLU A 138 -3.16 -17.81 -14.13
N TYR A 139 -3.64 -16.59 -13.86
CA TYR A 139 -3.19 -15.40 -14.59
C TYR A 139 -1.69 -15.18 -14.46
N ILE A 140 -1.13 -15.15 -13.24
CA ILE A 140 0.31 -14.91 -13.07
C ILE A 140 1.15 -16.03 -13.66
N HIS A 141 0.69 -17.30 -13.59
CA HIS A 141 1.37 -18.43 -14.21
C HIS A 141 1.34 -18.33 -15.75
N SER A 142 0.24 -17.84 -16.35
CA SER A 142 0.16 -17.61 -17.80
C SER A 142 1.16 -16.53 -18.28
N LYS A 143 1.65 -15.68 -17.36
CA LYS A 143 2.70 -14.68 -17.59
C LYS A 143 4.12 -15.21 -17.28
N GLY A 144 4.27 -16.50 -16.97
CA GLY A 144 5.54 -17.10 -16.61
C GLY A 144 6.04 -16.74 -15.20
N VAL A 145 5.15 -16.22 -14.34
CA VAL A 145 5.49 -15.78 -12.98
C VAL A 145 4.95 -16.75 -11.95
N ALA A 146 5.77 -17.14 -10.98
CA ALA A 146 5.35 -17.94 -9.82
C ALA A 146 5.37 -17.07 -8.56
N HIS A 147 4.30 -17.15 -7.74
CA HIS A 147 4.16 -16.33 -6.53
C HIS A 147 5.16 -16.70 -5.43
N ARG A 148 5.44 -17.97 -5.21
CA ARG A 148 6.42 -18.58 -4.27
C ARG A 148 6.21 -18.33 -2.76
N ASP A 149 5.29 -17.45 -2.36
CA ASP A 149 4.96 -17.18 -0.95
C ASP A 149 3.44 -16.98 -0.78
N LEU A 150 2.65 -17.96 -1.28
CA LEU A 150 1.19 -17.91 -1.19
C LEU A 150 0.75 -18.33 0.21
N LYS A 151 0.14 -17.38 0.94
CA LYS A 151 -0.40 -17.57 2.29
C LYS A 151 -1.47 -16.51 2.58
N PRO A 152 -2.38 -16.72 3.55
CA PRO A 152 -3.49 -15.79 3.83
C PRO A 152 -3.04 -14.36 4.17
N GLU A 153 -1.84 -14.18 4.72
CA GLU A 153 -1.23 -12.88 5.03
C GLU A 153 -0.91 -12.08 3.78
N ASN A 154 -0.62 -12.76 2.66
CA ASN A 154 -0.28 -12.15 1.38
C ASN A 154 -1.49 -11.99 0.45
N LEU A 155 -2.68 -12.38 0.92
CA LEU A 155 -3.93 -12.21 0.20
C LEU A 155 -4.71 -11.04 0.78
N LEU A 156 -5.04 -10.06 -0.06
CA LEU A 156 -5.75 -8.86 0.35
C LEU A 156 -7.19 -8.87 -0.17
N ILE A 157 -8.09 -8.40 0.67
CA ILE A 157 -9.51 -8.30 0.33
C ILE A 157 -9.76 -6.91 -0.26
N GLY A 158 -10.11 -6.88 -1.54
CA GLY A 158 -10.54 -5.67 -2.24
C GLY A 158 -11.91 -5.17 -1.77
N LYS A 159 -12.46 -4.16 -2.45
CA LYS A 159 -13.85 -3.77 -2.23
C LYS A 159 -14.75 -4.95 -2.55
N LYS A 160 -15.54 -5.40 -1.56
CA LYS A 160 -16.60 -6.39 -1.79
C LYS A 160 -17.56 -5.80 -2.83
N LYS A 161 -17.59 -6.41 -4.01
CA LYS A 161 -18.74 -6.31 -4.91
C LYS A 161 -19.64 -7.47 -4.55
N TYR A 162 -20.67 -7.19 -3.78
CA TYR A 162 -21.83 -8.08 -3.66
C TYR A 162 -22.73 -7.82 -4.84
#